data_65dbc1598bc9c5aa873b473fad251a77
#
_entry.id   65dbc1598bc9c5aa873b473fad251a77
#
_cell.length_a   1.000
_cell.length_b   1.000
_cell.length_c   1.000
_cell.angle_alpha   90.00
_cell.angle_beta   90.00
_cell.angle_gamma   90.00
#
_symmetry.space_group_name_H-M   'P 1'
#
loop_
_entity.id
_entity.type
_entity.pdbx_description
1 polymer ?
#
loop_
_entity_poly.entity_id
_entity_poly.type
_entity_poly.pdbx_seq_one_letter_code
_entity_poly.pdbx_strand_id
1 'polypeptide(L)'
;MLLVPFCGLLQLTAIAAPKLTPHHITLANGKSFDLNIPEGFEIAVAMQGLKRVRFMARSPDNRIFVTDMFNLTDNRRGVVYVLDQFDPQQRQFNKITKYLSNLRNPNSITFYTDHNGANWFYLALTDRLVRYHYEAGKDAPSSEPQVLATFPDYGLGYKYGGWHLTRTVVIGGNGKLYVAVGSSCNACEEKEEVRASILEMDPDGKNQRYFARGLRNAVGLRWVNNRLYATNMGSDHLGDNRPADTFYALNGVAHYGWPYCYQAGPIIYFDPKFNPRGTKFDCGKVPQALVPFAAHSSPLGLEYFDDSFLVALHGSTKKTLRRGYRVVRITEAKPGVAEDFITGFFGAGRINGRPADIFAFDQNSFLLTDDHSGVIYYVYRKSRVR
;
A
#
# COMPACT_ATOMS: atom_id res chain seq x y z
N MET A 1 54.12 30.39 16.20
CA MET A 1 53.02 29.69 16.87
C MET A 1 52.07 29.24 15.76
N LEU A 2 52.27 28.00 15.24
CA LEU A 2 51.47 27.44 14.14
C LEU A 2 50.25 26.76 14.77
N LEU A 3 49.05 27.22 14.40
CA LEU A 3 47.79 26.54 14.69
C LEU A 3 47.55 25.44 13.65
N VAL A 4 47.57 24.19 14.08
CA VAL A 4 47.17 23.03 13.28
C VAL A 4 45.65 22.87 13.42
N PRO A 5 44.85 22.86 12.32
CA PRO A 5 43.41 22.59 12.42
C PRO A 5 43.19 21.11 12.67
N PHE A 6 42.52 20.79 13.76
CA PHE A 6 42.04 19.44 14.08
C PHE A 6 40.82 19.13 13.19
N CYS A 7 41.03 18.39 12.12
CA CYS A 7 39.96 17.89 11.26
C CYS A 7 39.38 16.65 11.92
N GLY A 8 38.30 16.81 12.68
CA GLY A 8 37.53 15.68 13.25
C GLY A 8 36.82 14.91 12.15
N LEU A 9 37.32 13.74 11.81
CA LEU A 9 36.60 12.75 11.00
C LEU A 9 35.38 12.28 11.79
N LEU A 10 34.19 12.75 11.41
CA LEU A 10 32.92 12.12 11.78
C LEU A 10 32.90 10.72 11.13
N GLN A 11 33.19 9.70 11.91
CA GLN A 11 32.95 8.32 11.52
C GLN A 11 31.43 8.12 11.46
N LEU A 12 30.85 8.14 10.25
CA LEU A 12 29.54 7.62 9.98
C LEU A 12 29.58 6.11 10.25
N THR A 13 29.13 5.69 11.42
CA THR A 13 28.89 4.28 11.72
C THR A 13 27.79 3.78 10.80
N ALA A 14 28.13 2.93 9.84
CA ALA A 14 27.17 2.24 9.01
C ALA A 14 26.24 1.43 9.94
N ILE A 15 24.99 1.85 10.06
CA ILE A 15 23.96 1.10 10.78
C ILE A 15 23.77 -0.21 10.01
N ALA A 16 24.18 -1.33 10.60
CA ALA A 16 23.99 -2.66 10.01
C ALA A 16 22.48 -2.94 9.82
N ALA A 17 22.14 -3.68 8.77
CA ALA A 17 20.76 -4.16 8.59
C ALA A 17 20.35 -4.99 9.83
N PRO A 18 19.09 -4.88 10.28
CA PRO A 18 18.64 -5.60 11.47
C PRO A 18 18.73 -7.11 11.24
N LYS A 19 19.23 -7.83 12.22
CA LYS A 19 19.21 -9.30 12.22
C LYS A 19 17.76 -9.77 12.30
N LEU A 20 17.35 -10.63 11.35
CA LEU A 20 16.03 -11.25 11.36
C LEU A 20 16.08 -12.59 12.09
N THR A 21 15.07 -12.85 12.93
CA THR A 21 14.93 -14.11 13.67
C THR A 21 13.61 -14.81 13.29
N PRO A 22 13.59 -16.15 13.18
CA PRO A 22 12.39 -16.89 12.79
C PRO A 22 11.36 -16.93 13.94
N HIS A 23 10.08 -16.76 13.56
CA HIS A 23 8.92 -16.88 14.41
C HIS A 23 7.94 -17.85 13.78
N HIS A 24 7.62 -18.93 14.47
CA HIS A 24 6.73 -19.96 13.96
C HIS A 24 5.29 -19.49 13.95
N ILE A 25 4.64 -19.57 12.79
CA ILE A 25 3.23 -19.24 12.57
C ILE A 25 2.48 -20.53 12.29
N THR A 26 1.38 -20.74 13.00
CA THR A 26 0.41 -21.80 12.72
C THR A 26 -0.97 -21.17 12.54
N LEU A 27 -1.56 -21.39 11.37
CA LEU A 27 -2.91 -20.91 11.04
C LEU A 27 -3.97 -21.95 11.39
N ALA A 28 -5.20 -21.52 11.61
CA ALA A 28 -6.32 -22.39 11.97
C ALA A 28 -6.62 -23.50 10.94
N ASN A 29 -6.20 -23.30 9.68
CA ASN A 29 -6.32 -24.33 8.63
C ASN A 29 -5.19 -25.37 8.64
N GLY A 30 -4.33 -25.38 9.68
CA GLY A 30 -3.20 -26.28 9.84
C GLY A 30 -1.94 -25.92 9.05
N LYS A 31 -1.94 -24.81 8.28
CA LYS A 31 -0.74 -24.34 7.57
C LYS A 31 0.26 -23.77 8.56
N SER A 32 1.51 -24.24 8.51
CA SER A 32 2.60 -23.76 9.36
C SER A 32 3.81 -23.33 8.54
N PHE A 33 4.47 -22.26 8.97
CA PHE A 33 5.66 -21.69 8.35
C PHE A 33 6.32 -20.68 9.29
N ASP A 34 7.56 -20.29 8.98
CA ASP A 34 8.26 -19.28 9.75
C ASP A 34 8.23 -17.93 9.02
N LEU A 35 7.94 -16.86 9.77
CA LEU A 35 8.19 -15.49 9.38
C LEU A 35 9.44 -15.01 10.13
N ASN A 36 10.39 -14.42 9.40
CA ASN A 36 11.58 -13.85 10.00
C ASN A 36 11.37 -12.34 10.17
N ILE A 37 11.51 -11.84 11.39
CA ILE A 37 11.29 -10.43 11.76
C ILE A 37 12.50 -9.88 12.52
N PRO A 38 12.68 -8.55 12.63
CA PRO A 38 13.82 -7.97 13.34
C PRO A 38 13.89 -8.40 14.79
N GLU A 39 15.09 -8.65 15.27
CA GLU A 39 15.34 -8.85 16.69
C GLU A 39 14.74 -7.70 17.51
N GLY A 40 14.04 -8.02 18.60
CA GLY A 40 13.28 -7.05 19.40
C GLY A 40 11.82 -6.85 18.99
N PHE A 41 11.36 -7.51 17.93
CA PHE A 41 9.95 -7.61 17.57
C PHE A 41 9.40 -9.03 17.79
N GLU A 42 8.08 -9.12 17.92
CA GLU A 42 7.28 -10.34 17.93
C GLU A 42 6.14 -10.23 16.93
N ILE A 43 5.57 -11.35 16.53
CA ILE A 43 4.45 -11.43 15.62
C ILE A 43 3.42 -12.45 16.10
N ALA A 44 2.15 -12.10 16.03
CA ALA A 44 1.03 -12.97 16.36
C ALA A 44 -0.06 -12.88 15.27
N VAL A 45 -0.90 -13.90 15.19
CA VAL A 45 -2.10 -13.89 14.33
C VAL A 45 -3.20 -13.14 15.08
N ALA A 46 -3.49 -11.90 14.65
CA ALA A 46 -4.51 -11.06 15.30
C ALA A 46 -5.94 -11.35 14.81
N MET A 47 -6.10 -11.78 13.56
CA MET A 47 -7.36 -12.18 12.97
C MET A 47 -7.10 -13.13 11.79
N GLN A 48 -7.97 -14.11 11.56
CA GLN A 48 -7.89 -15.02 10.44
C GLN A 48 -9.28 -15.48 9.97
N GLY A 49 -9.34 -16.21 8.85
CA GLY A 49 -10.61 -16.68 8.28
C GLY A 49 -11.27 -15.68 7.34
N LEU A 50 -10.61 -14.56 7.05
CA LEU A 50 -11.00 -13.61 6.02
C LEU A 50 -10.75 -14.19 4.62
N LYS A 51 -11.24 -13.53 3.57
CA LYS A 51 -11.05 -14.01 2.19
C LYS A 51 -9.84 -13.37 1.53
N ARG A 52 -9.95 -12.08 1.22
CA ARG A 52 -8.90 -11.28 0.59
C ARG A 52 -8.84 -9.91 1.25
N VAL A 53 -8.35 -9.93 2.49
CA VAL A 53 -8.21 -8.75 3.33
C VAL A 53 -7.22 -7.76 2.71
N ARG A 54 -7.60 -6.47 2.70
CA ARG A 54 -6.82 -5.44 2.02
C ARG A 54 -6.39 -4.34 2.98
N PHE A 55 -6.95 -3.14 2.88
CA PHE A 55 -6.50 -1.96 3.59
C PHE A 55 -7.26 -1.71 4.88
N MET A 56 -6.56 -1.13 5.84
CA MET A 56 -7.07 -0.83 7.17
C MET A 56 -7.15 0.68 7.40
N ALA A 57 -8.07 1.09 8.27
CA ALA A 57 -8.13 2.45 8.80
C ALA A 57 -8.67 2.45 10.24
N ARG A 58 -8.29 3.48 11.00
CA ARG A 58 -8.82 3.74 12.33
C ARG A 58 -9.95 4.75 12.25
N SER A 59 -11.09 4.42 12.84
CA SER A 59 -12.21 5.35 12.96
C SER A 59 -11.96 6.41 14.05
N PRO A 60 -12.74 7.51 14.06
CA PRO A 60 -12.64 8.53 15.10
C PRO A 60 -12.85 8.01 16.54
N ASP A 61 -13.60 6.93 16.71
CA ASP A 61 -13.82 6.23 17.98
C ASP A 61 -12.85 5.05 18.21
N ASN A 62 -11.70 5.05 17.51
CA ASN A 62 -10.59 4.10 17.65
C ASN A 62 -10.86 2.64 17.26
N ARG A 63 -11.93 2.33 16.54
CA ARG A 63 -12.15 1.00 15.98
C ARG A 63 -11.31 0.79 14.71
N ILE A 64 -10.90 -0.44 14.45
CA ILE A 64 -10.14 -0.80 13.25
C ILE A 64 -11.11 -1.31 12.19
N PHE A 65 -11.14 -0.62 11.08
CA PHE A 65 -11.86 -1.03 9.88
C PHE A 65 -10.93 -1.71 8.91
N VAL A 66 -11.41 -2.76 8.23
CA VAL A 66 -10.64 -3.47 7.22
C VAL A 66 -11.53 -3.86 6.04
N THR A 67 -11.01 -3.69 4.84
CA THR A 67 -11.66 -4.11 3.60
C THR A 67 -11.32 -5.56 3.27
N ASP A 68 -12.26 -6.28 2.69
CA ASP A 68 -12.08 -7.61 2.13
C ASP A 68 -12.72 -7.64 0.73
N MET A 69 -11.90 -7.74 -0.32
CA MET A 69 -12.38 -7.73 -1.70
C MET A 69 -12.87 -9.10 -2.20
N PHE A 70 -12.89 -10.10 -1.34
CA PHE A 70 -13.29 -11.47 -1.60
C PHE A 70 -12.32 -12.25 -2.52
N ASN A 71 -12.06 -11.80 -3.74
CA ASN A 71 -11.11 -12.39 -4.68
C ASN A 71 -10.60 -11.36 -5.72
N LEU A 72 -9.82 -11.81 -6.70
CA LEU A 72 -9.23 -10.97 -7.76
C LEU A 72 -10.10 -10.84 -9.03
N THR A 73 -11.33 -11.32 -9.02
CA THR A 73 -12.28 -11.02 -10.09
C THR A 73 -13.12 -9.81 -9.72
N ASP A 74 -13.64 -9.08 -10.70
CA ASP A 74 -14.60 -8.02 -10.45
C ASP A 74 -15.91 -8.66 -9.94
N ASN A 75 -16.26 -8.39 -8.70
CA ASN A 75 -17.37 -9.04 -8.01
C ASN A 75 -18.06 -8.09 -7.02
N ARG A 76 -19.27 -8.44 -6.57
CA ARG A 76 -20.03 -7.74 -5.53
C ARG A 76 -20.12 -8.54 -4.22
N ARG A 77 -19.05 -9.24 -3.86
CA ARG A 77 -18.98 -10.07 -2.64
C ARG A 77 -18.09 -9.49 -1.57
N GLY A 78 -17.53 -8.29 -1.82
CA GLY A 78 -16.66 -7.61 -0.89
C GLY A 78 -17.38 -7.13 0.35
N VAL A 79 -16.62 -6.96 1.43
CA VAL A 79 -17.08 -6.62 2.76
C VAL A 79 -16.15 -5.56 3.36
N VAL A 80 -16.70 -4.67 4.19
CA VAL A 80 -15.94 -3.91 5.17
C VAL A 80 -16.26 -4.49 6.54
N TYR A 81 -15.23 -4.87 7.26
CA TYR A 81 -15.34 -5.36 8.64
C TYR A 81 -14.86 -4.30 9.63
N VAL A 82 -15.43 -4.37 10.85
CA VAL A 82 -14.90 -3.72 12.05
C VAL A 82 -14.30 -4.79 12.93
N LEU A 83 -13.08 -4.57 13.40
CA LEU A 83 -12.36 -5.39 14.35
C LEU A 83 -12.40 -4.68 15.69
N ASP A 84 -12.96 -5.34 16.68
CA ASP A 84 -13.16 -4.81 18.03
C ASP A 84 -12.59 -5.74 19.09
N GLN A 85 -12.52 -5.27 20.34
CA GLN A 85 -12.14 -6.03 21.52
C GLN A 85 -10.76 -6.70 21.34
N PHE A 86 -9.76 -5.89 21.00
CA PHE A 86 -8.38 -6.38 20.96
C PHE A 86 -7.95 -6.84 22.35
N ASP A 87 -7.56 -8.12 22.45
CA ASP A 87 -6.98 -8.71 23.66
C ASP A 87 -5.46 -8.56 23.63
N PRO A 88 -4.86 -7.72 24.49
CA PRO A 88 -3.42 -7.51 24.50
C PRO A 88 -2.62 -8.71 25.02
N GLN A 89 -3.25 -9.66 25.76
CA GLN A 89 -2.58 -10.87 26.22
C GLN A 89 -2.55 -11.94 25.14
N GLN A 90 -3.68 -12.17 24.49
CA GLN A 90 -3.79 -13.12 23.36
C GLN A 90 -3.34 -12.51 22.03
N ARG A 91 -3.23 -11.17 21.95
CA ARG A 91 -2.82 -10.41 20.77
C ARG A 91 -3.72 -10.63 19.56
N GLN A 92 -5.02 -10.71 19.81
CA GLN A 92 -6.02 -10.96 18.77
C GLN A 92 -7.29 -10.15 19.02
N PHE A 93 -8.06 -9.95 17.97
CA PHE A 93 -9.38 -9.35 18.05
C PHE A 93 -10.41 -10.43 18.39
N ASN A 94 -11.21 -10.21 19.42
CA ASN A 94 -12.23 -11.15 19.87
C ASN A 94 -13.60 -10.92 19.20
N LYS A 95 -13.79 -9.77 18.54
CA LYS A 95 -15.02 -9.45 17.82
C LYS A 95 -14.71 -8.95 16.42
N ILE A 96 -15.45 -9.50 15.44
CA ILE A 96 -15.48 -9.02 14.05
C ILE A 96 -16.92 -8.80 13.63
N THR A 97 -17.23 -7.63 13.07
CA THR A 97 -18.56 -7.26 12.63
C THR A 97 -18.54 -6.85 11.14
N LYS A 98 -19.52 -7.30 10.36
CA LYS A 98 -19.70 -6.82 8.99
C LYS A 98 -20.37 -5.44 9.03
N TYR A 99 -19.62 -4.40 8.71
CA TYR A 99 -20.10 -3.03 8.65
C TYR A 99 -20.85 -2.72 7.33
N LEU A 100 -20.29 -3.20 6.20
CA LEU A 100 -20.89 -3.13 4.87
C LEU A 100 -20.64 -4.45 4.14
N SER A 101 -21.58 -4.88 3.31
CA SER A 101 -21.46 -6.08 2.50
C SER A 101 -21.99 -5.85 1.06
N ASN A 102 -21.83 -6.85 0.20
CA ASN A 102 -22.21 -6.77 -1.23
C ASN A 102 -21.50 -5.65 -2.00
N LEU A 103 -20.27 -5.34 -1.59
CA LEU A 103 -19.45 -4.28 -2.14
C LEU A 103 -18.67 -4.75 -3.37
N ARG A 104 -18.48 -3.83 -4.33
CA ARG A 104 -17.70 -4.11 -5.53
C ARG A 104 -16.21 -3.92 -5.26
N ASN A 105 -15.53 -5.01 -4.90
CA ASN A 105 -14.09 -5.08 -4.62
C ASN A 105 -13.57 -3.90 -3.77
N PRO A 106 -14.04 -3.71 -2.53
CA PRO A 106 -13.55 -2.65 -1.66
C PRO A 106 -12.05 -2.83 -1.42
N ASN A 107 -11.26 -1.77 -1.62
CA ASN A 107 -9.81 -1.86 -1.41
C ASN A 107 -9.33 -0.96 -0.29
N SER A 108 -9.68 0.31 -0.31
CA SER A 108 -9.14 1.29 0.63
C SER A 108 -10.24 2.11 1.27
N ILE A 109 -10.02 2.45 2.52
CA ILE A 109 -10.92 3.24 3.36
C ILE A 109 -10.12 4.34 4.07
N THR A 110 -10.78 5.44 4.38
CA THR A 110 -10.23 6.49 5.25
C THR A 110 -11.36 7.20 5.98
N PHE A 111 -11.04 7.87 7.07
CA PHE A 111 -11.97 8.69 7.85
C PHE A 111 -11.53 10.14 7.83
N TYR A 112 -12.49 11.03 7.91
CA TYR A 112 -12.27 12.47 8.01
C TYR A 112 -13.33 13.12 8.88
N THR A 113 -12.91 13.97 9.80
CA THR A 113 -13.80 14.85 10.55
C THR A 113 -13.74 16.23 9.89
N ASP A 114 -14.86 16.71 9.39
CA ASP A 114 -14.92 18.00 8.73
C ASP A 114 -14.92 19.17 9.72
N HIS A 115 -14.89 20.41 9.21
CA HIS A 115 -14.83 21.64 10.01
C HIS A 115 -16.09 21.86 10.86
N ASN A 116 -17.20 21.18 10.58
CA ASN A 116 -18.42 21.20 11.39
C ASN A 116 -18.44 20.09 12.45
N GLY A 117 -17.40 19.28 12.54
CA GLY A 117 -17.30 18.14 13.44
C GLY A 117 -18.02 16.88 12.96
N ALA A 118 -18.54 16.86 11.73
CA ALA A 118 -19.16 15.67 11.17
C ALA A 118 -18.09 14.67 10.72
N ASN A 119 -18.28 13.41 11.11
CA ASN A 119 -17.40 12.33 10.75
C ASN A 119 -17.86 11.65 9.45
N TRP A 120 -16.92 11.43 8.56
CA TRP A 120 -17.13 10.80 7.26
C TRP A 120 -16.27 9.55 7.10
N PHE A 121 -16.87 8.50 6.58
CA PHE A 121 -16.24 7.26 6.18
C PHE A 121 -16.17 7.21 4.66
N TYR A 122 -14.96 7.18 4.08
CA TYR A 122 -14.74 7.11 2.65
C TYR A 122 -14.34 5.70 2.25
N LEU A 123 -14.88 5.21 1.14
CA LEU A 123 -14.65 3.88 0.64
C LEU A 123 -14.37 3.90 -0.87
N ALA A 124 -13.21 3.39 -1.26
CA ALA A 124 -12.83 3.24 -2.66
C ALA A 124 -13.21 1.85 -3.17
N LEU A 125 -14.10 1.83 -4.17
CA LEU A 125 -14.58 0.65 -4.89
C LEU A 125 -13.97 0.64 -6.31
N THR A 126 -14.11 -0.45 -7.05
CA THR A 126 -13.59 -0.54 -8.42
C THR A 126 -14.12 0.56 -9.33
N ASP A 127 -15.42 0.85 -9.26
CA ASP A 127 -16.14 1.73 -10.17
C ASP A 127 -16.41 3.13 -9.61
N ARG A 128 -16.19 3.36 -8.32
CA ARG A 128 -16.52 4.63 -7.69
C ARG A 128 -15.81 4.88 -6.37
N LEU A 129 -15.73 6.15 -5.96
CA LEU A 129 -15.47 6.59 -4.61
C LEU A 129 -16.80 7.00 -3.97
N VAL A 130 -17.08 6.48 -2.78
CA VAL A 130 -18.25 6.85 -2.00
C VAL A 130 -17.85 7.33 -0.61
N ARG A 131 -18.72 8.14 0.02
CA ARG A 131 -18.63 8.42 1.45
C ARG A 131 -19.97 8.21 2.12
N TYR A 132 -19.91 7.92 3.42
CA TYR A 132 -21.06 7.76 4.32
C TYR A 132 -20.86 8.68 5.51
N HIS A 133 -21.95 9.15 6.10
CA HIS A 133 -21.89 9.75 7.43
C HIS A 133 -21.50 8.65 8.42
N TYR A 134 -20.51 8.93 9.28
CA TYR A 134 -20.03 8.00 10.28
C TYR A 134 -20.49 8.38 11.67
N GLU A 135 -21.12 7.47 12.37
CA GLU A 135 -21.49 7.60 13.78
C GLU A 135 -20.69 6.64 14.64
N ALA A 136 -20.07 7.16 15.70
CA ALA A 136 -19.28 6.38 16.64
C ALA A 136 -20.12 5.26 17.28
N GLY A 137 -19.52 4.07 17.42
CA GLY A 137 -20.15 2.92 18.05
C GLY A 137 -21.21 2.19 17.20
N LYS A 138 -21.61 2.70 16.04
CA LYS A 138 -22.56 2.00 15.16
C LYS A 138 -21.88 0.90 14.36
N ASP A 139 -22.57 -0.20 14.17
CA ASP A 139 -22.10 -1.39 13.44
C ASP A 139 -22.59 -1.39 11.97
N ALA A 140 -23.15 -0.28 11.49
CA ALA A 140 -23.53 -0.01 10.10
C ALA A 140 -23.56 1.51 9.86
N PRO A 141 -23.42 1.98 8.59
CA PRO A 141 -23.62 3.39 8.27
C PRO A 141 -25.03 3.87 8.61
N SER A 142 -25.15 5.11 9.06
CA SER A 142 -26.43 5.77 9.34
C SER A 142 -27.03 6.51 8.15
N SER A 143 -26.37 6.49 7.00
CA SER A 143 -26.78 7.20 5.79
C SER A 143 -26.60 6.32 4.53
N GLU A 144 -27.31 6.69 3.48
CA GLU A 144 -27.01 6.21 2.14
C GLU A 144 -25.66 6.73 1.64
N PRO A 145 -24.99 6.01 0.71
CA PRO A 145 -23.71 6.44 0.15
C PRO A 145 -23.86 7.68 -0.72
N GLN A 146 -22.99 8.66 -0.52
CA GLN A 146 -22.78 9.77 -1.44
C GLN A 146 -21.68 9.39 -2.43
N VAL A 147 -21.99 9.34 -3.73
CA VAL A 147 -21.00 9.11 -4.79
C VAL A 147 -20.22 10.40 -5.04
N LEU A 148 -18.89 10.35 -4.85
CA LEU A 148 -18.01 11.51 -5.04
C LEU A 148 -17.32 11.49 -6.42
N ALA A 149 -17.00 10.32 -6.94
CA ALA A 149 -16.41 10.14 -8.24
C ALA A 149 -16.77 8.75 -8.80
N THR A 150 -16.82 8.62 -10.13
CA THR A 150 -16.95 7.36 -10.84
C THR A 150 -15.71 7.08 -11.66
N PHE A 151 -15.37 5.79 -11.81
CA PHE A 151 -14.19 5.34 -12.52
C PHE A 151 -14.57 4.35 -13.62
N PRO A 152 -13.88 4.36 -14.78
CA PRO A 152 -14.13 3.41 -15.83
C PRO A 152 -13.79 1.99 -15.38
N ASP A 153 -14.60 1.03 -15.79
CA ASP A 153 -14.44 -0.41 -15.55
C ASP A 153 -14.83 -1.23 -16.79
N TYR A 154 -14.65 -2.55 -16.73
CA TYR A 154 -14.99 -3.48 -17.81
C TYR A 154 -16.15 -4.43 -17.46
N GLY A 155 -16.79 -4.21 -16.31
CA GLY A 155 -17.94 -4.98 -15.85
C GLY A 155 -17.59 -6.14 -14.92
N LEU A 156 -18.64 -6.63 -14.26
CA LEU A 156 -18.55 -7.72 -13.29
C LEU A 156 -18.06 -9.02 -13.93
N GLY A 157 -17.27 -9.78 -13.17
CA GLY A 157 -16.71 -11.05 -13.63
C GLY A 157 -15.40 -10.91 -14.39
N TYR A 158 -15.06 -9.73 -14.87
CA TYR A 158 -13.79 -9.50 -15.55
C TYR A 158 -12.63 -9.58 -14.54
N LYS A 159 -11.63 -10.42 -14.83
CA LYS A 159 -10.46 -10.56 -13.97
C LYS A 159 -9.69 -9.25 -13.92
N TYR A 160 -9.37 -8.79 -12.70
CA TYR A 160 -8.68 -7.53 -12.42
C TYR A 160 -9.43 -6.27 -12.88
N GLY A 161 -10.75 -6.34 -13.13
CA GLY A 161 -11.58 -5.20 -13.51
C GLY A 161 -11.03 -4.40 -14.69
N GLY A 162 -10.50 -5.08 -15.70
CA GLY A 162 -9.73 -4.47 -16.76
C GLY A 162 -8.30 -4.10 -16.30
N TRP A 163 -7.57 -5.06 -15.74
CA TRP A 163 -6.21 -5.07 -15.19
C TRP A 163 -6.09 -4.64 -13.73
N HIS A 164 -6.53 -3.45 -13.34
CA HIS A 164 -6.36 -2.95 -11.97
C HIS A 164 -7.72 -2.64 -11.34
N LEU A 165 -8.23 -3.60 -10.55
CA LEU A 165 -9.50 -3.51 -9.83
C LEU A 165 -9.51 -2.44 -8.74
N THR A 166 -8.37 -2.25 -8.09
CA THR A 166 -8.31 -1.51 -6.83
C THR A 166 -8.20 -0.01 -7.05
N ARG A 167 -8.87 0.76 -6.19
CA ARG A 167 -8.69 2.20 -6.03
C ARG A 167 -8.23 2.43 -4.61
N THR A 168 -7.32 3.36 -4.42
CA THR A 168 -6.83 3.71 -3.08
C THR A 168 -7.18 5.15 -2.79
N VAL A 169 -7.77 5.40 -1.62
CA VAL A 169 -8.11 6.74 -1.14
C VAL A 169 -7.36 7.02 0.16
N VAL A 170 -6.79 8.21 0.26
CA VAL A 170 -6.24 8.75 1.50
C VAL A 170 -6.66 10.21 1.65
N ILE A 171 -6.69 10.70 2.89
CA ILE A 171 -6.84 12.12 3.20
C ILE A 171 -5.48 12.72 3.53
N GLY A 172 -5.14 13.84 2.91
CA GLY A 172 -3.94 14.60 3.23
C GLY A 172 -4.12 15.47 4.46
N GLY A 173 -3.02 15.81 5.12
CA GLY A 173 -3.04 16.81 6.22
C GLY A 173 -3.50 18.20 5.77
N ASN A 174 -3.57 18.45 4.47
CA ASN A 174 -4.17 19.64 3.86
C ASN A 174 -5.71 19.54 3.67
N GLY A 175 -6.34 18.47 4.18
CA GLY A 175 -7.77 18.23 4.10
C GLY A 175 -8.28 17.80 2.72
N LYS A 176 -7.40 17.48 1.75
CA LYS A 176 -7.80 17.00 0.42
C LYS A 176 -7.80 15.46 0.36
N LEU A 177 -8.69 14.92 -0.46
CA LEU A 177 -8.67 13.50 -0.84
C LEU A 177 -7.71 13.27 -2.00
N TYR A 178 -6.99 12.17 -1.94
CA TYR A 178 -6.15 11.66 -3.02
C TYR A 178 -6.61 10.26 -3.40
N VAL A 179 -6.90 10.06 -4.69
CA VAL A 179 -7.46 8.79 -5.18
C VAL A 179 -6.62 8.24 -6.32
N ALA A 180 -6.01 7.08 -6.13
CA ALA A 180 -5.25 6.40 -7.17
C ALA A 180 -6.15 5.52 -8.04
N VAL A 181 -5.96 5.63 -9.36
CA VAL A 181 -6.64 4.84 -10.39
C VAL A 181 -5.60 4.19 -11.28
N GLY A 182 -5.48 2.87 -11.23
CA GLY A 182 -4.52 2.12 -12.04
C GLY A 182 -4.89 2.08 -13.53
N SER A 183 -3.93 1.68 -14.36
CA SER A 183 -4.08 1.56 -15.80
C SER A 183 -5.10 0.49 -16.20
N SER A 184 -5.60 0.58 -17.43
CA SER A 184 -6.53 -0.38 -18.03
C SER A 184 -5.84 -1.63 -18.60
N CYS A 185 -4.52 -1.64 -18.64
CA CYS A 185 -3.73 -2.63 -19.35
C CYS A 185 -2.37 -2.86 -18.68
N ASN A 186 -1.63 -3.85 -19.17
CA ASN A 186 -0.24 -4.05 -18.78
C ASN A 186 0.65 -2.90 -19.25
N ALA A 187 0.60 -2.55 -20.54
CA ALA A 187 1.30 -1.43 -21.11
C ALA A 187 0.55 -0.96 -22.38
N CYS A 188 -0.02 0.23 -22.35
CA CYS A 188 -0.74 0.88 -23.44
C CYS A 188 -0.80 2.39 -23.21
N GLU A 189 -1.18 3.12 -24.23
CA GLU A 189 -1.67 4.48 -24.09
C GLU A 189 -3.14 4.42 -23.66
N GLU A 190 -3.45 5.06 -22.55
CA GLU A 190 -4.81 5.04 -21.99
C GLU A 190 -5.76 5.88 -22.87
N LYS A 191 -7.00 5.39 -22.95
CA LYS A 191 -8.10 6.12 -23.59
C LYS A 191 -8.79 7.07 -22.62
N GLU A 192 -8.89 6.66 -21.36
CA GLU A 192 -9.47 7.45 -20.28
C GLU A 192 -8.35 8.10 -19.45
N GLU A 193 -8.32 9.43 -19.44
CA GLU A 193 -7.29 10.21 -18.76
C GLU A 193 -7.15 9.93 -17.26
N VAL A 194 -8.22 9.43 -16.62
CA VAL A 194 -8.21 9.12 -15.20
C VAL A 194 -7.39 7.86 -14.88
N ARG A 195 -7.10 7.04 -15.88
CA ARG A 195 -6.27 5.85 -15.72
C ARG A 195 -4.80 6.23 -15.52
N ALA A 196 -4.07 5.38 -14.79
CA ALA A 196 -2.66 5.58 -14.46
C ALA A 196 -2.39 6.95 -13.82
N SER A 197 -3.29 7.40 -12.92
CA SER A 197 -3.25 8.71 -12.28
C SER A 197 -3.58 8.66 -10.80
N ILE A 198 -3.30 9.79 -10.13
CA ILE A 198 -3.82 10.12 -8.81
C ILE A 198 -4.61 11.42 -8.95
N LEU A 199 -5.88 11.37 -8.56
CA LEU A 199 -6.74 12.53 -8.46
C LEU A 199 -6.59 13.19 -7.08
N GLU A 200 -6.71 14.52 -7.04
CA GLU A 200 -6.92 15.31 -5.83
C GLU A 200 -8.30 15.93 -5.91
N MET A 201 -9.03 15.98 -4.79
CA MET A 201 -10.34 16.61 -4.71
C MET A 201 -10.66 17.07 -3.28
N ASP A 202 -11.67 17.90 -3.14
CA ASP A 202 -12.21 18.26 -1.82
C ASP A 202 -12.89 17.04 -1.16
N PRO A 203 -13.08 17.06 0.18
CA PRO A 203 -13.76 15.98 0.89
C PRO A 203 -15.20 15.72 0.43
N ASP A 204 -15.85 16.69 -0.24
CA ASP A 204 -17.17 16.54 -0.84
C ASP A 204 -17.14 16.09 -2.32
N GLY A 205 -15.96 15.79 -2.85
CA GLY A 205 -15.77 15.35 -4.23
C GLY A 205 -15.65 16.49 -5.25
N LYS A 206 -15.76 17.77 -4.83
CA LYS A 206 -15.60 18.91 -5.72
C LYS A 206 -14.13 19.22 -6.03
N ASN A 207 -13.92 20.17 -6.96
CA ASN A 207 -12.60 20.68 -7.34
C ASN A 207 -11.60 19.58 -7.73
N GLN A 208 -12.06 18.57 -8.48
CA GLN A 208 -11.24 17.48 -8.93
C GLN A 208 -10.16 17.94 -9.90
N ARG A 209 -8.93 17.49 -9.68
CA ARG A 209 -7.81 17.71 -10.60
C ARG A 209 -6.86 16.51 -10.58
N TYR A 210 -6.02 16.39 -11.61
CA TYR A 210 -4.95 15.41 -11.60
C TYR A 210 -3.79 15.91 -10.74
N PHE A 211 -3.50 15.17 -9.66
CA PHE A 211 -2.33 15.43 -8.82
C PHE A 211 -1.06 14.79 -9.42
N ALA A 212 -1.18 13.58 -9.99
CA ALA A 212 -0.10 12.89 -10.66
C ALA A 212 -0.63 12.07 -11.84
N ARG A 213 0.16 11.91 -12.89
CA ARG A 213 -0.13 11.09 -14.08
C ARG A 213 1.05 10.17 -14.39
N GLY A 214 0.83 9.13 -15.20
CA GLY A 214 1.89 8.24 -15.63
C GLY A 214 2.42 7.31 -14.51
N LEU A 215 1.61 7.05 -13.51
CA LEU A 215 1.80 6.02 -12.49
C LEU A 215 0.95 4.82 -12.87
N ARG A 216 1.57 3.77 -13.44
CA ARG A 216 0.83 2.62 -14.00
C ARG A 216 -0.18 2.04 -13.04
N ASN A 217 0.22 1.77 -11.81
CA ASN A 217 -0.65 1.27 -10.75
C ASN A 217 -0.11 1.65 -9.38
N ALA A 218 -0.40 2.86 -8.95
CA ALA A 218 -0.11 3.31 -7.59
C ALA A 218 -1.15 2.70 -6.64
N VAL A 219 -0.73 1.76 -5.78
CA VAL A 219 -1.64 1.05 -4.88
C VAL A 219 -1.51 1.54 -3.44
N GLY A 220 -0.31 1.65 -2.91
CA GLY A 220 -0.09 2.25 -1.60
C GLY A 220 0.00 3.77 -1.72
N LEU A 221 -0.79 4.46 -0.92
CA LEU A 221 -0.71 5.91 -0.72
C LEU A 221 -0.60 6.21 0.77
N ARG A 222 0.29 7.15 1.14
CA ARG A 222 0.40 7.64 2.52
C ARG A 222 0.78 9.11 2.56
N TRP A 223 0.08 9.87 3.38
CA TRP A 223 0.44 11.26 3.65
C TRP A 223 1.32 11.33 4.90
N VAL A 224 2.54 11.82 4.75
CA VAL A 224 3.52 11.95 5.85
C VAL A 224 4.23 13.28 5.71
N ASN A 225 4.36 14.04 6.79
CA ASN A 225 5.13 15.30 6.84
C ASN A 225 4.81 16.25 5.67
N ASN A 226 3.52 16.51 5.44
CA ASN A 226 2.99 17.38 4.36
C ASN A 226 3.34 16.93 2.93
N ARG A 227 3.60 15.64 2.72
CA ARG A 227 3.88 15.07 1.41
C ARG A 227 3.13 13.76 1.20
N LEU A 228 2.68 13.54 -0.02
CA LEU A 228 2.10 12.27 -0.44
C LEU A 228 3.20 11.32 -0.93
N TYR A 229 3.19 10.11 -0.40
CA TYR A 229 4.06 9.02 -0.84
C TYR A 229 3.23 7.95 -1.54
N ALA A 230 3.83 7.30 -2.54
CA ALA A 230 3.16 6.27 -3.32
C ALA A 230 4.09 5.11 -3.67
N THR A 231 3.56 3.90 -3.58
CA THR A 231 4.12 2.73 -4.26
C THR A 231 3.54 2.66 -5.67
N ASN A 232 4.29 2.15 -6.65
CA ASN A 232 3.80 1.98 -8.00
C ASN A 232 4.39 0.73 -8.65
N MET A 233 3.55 -0.05 -9.31
CA MET A 233 3.93 -1.27 -10.01
C MET A 233 4.32 -0.97 -11.45
N GLY A 234 5.50 -1.43 -11.87
CA GLY A 234 5.94 -1.44 -13.25
C GLY A 234 5.15 -2.42 -14.13
N SER A 235 5.33 -2.32 -15.43
CA SER A 235 4.70 -3.20 -16.41
C SER A 235 5.52 -4.50 -16.64
N ASP A 236 4.86 -5.55 -17.13
CA ASP A 236 5.52 -6.86 -17.31
C ASP A 236 6.11 -7.06 -18.71
N HIS A 237 5.96 -6.11 -19.65
CA HIS A 237 6.29 -6.29 -21.06
C HIS A 237 7.79 -6.17 -21.38
N LEU A 238 8.60 -5.67 -20.44
CA LEU A 238 10.05 -5.49 -20.61
C LEU A 238 10.88 -6.68 -20.05
N GLY A 239 10.22 -7.76 -19.70
CA GLY A 239 10.86 -9.00 -19.23
C GLY A 239 11.04 -9.07 -17.70
N ASP A 240 11.87 -10.01 -17.27
CA ASP A 240 11.94 -10.39 -15.86
C ASP A 240 12.69 -9.38 -14.97
N ASN A 241 13.56 -8.55 -15.53
CA ASN A 241 14.46 -7.69 -14.76
C ASN A 241 14.10 -6.20 -14.82
N ARG A 242 13.11 -5.82 -15.59
CA ARG A 242 12.66 -4.44 -15.77
C ARG A 242 11.21 -4.37 -16.25
N PRO A 243 10.53 -3.23 -16.06
CA PRO A 243 10.98 -2.06 -15.30
C PRO A 243 11.03 -2.34 -13.80
N ALA A 244 11.69 -1.47 -13.03
CA ALA A 244 11.58 -1.48 -11.59
C ALA A 244 10.13 -1.19 -11.15
N ASP A 245 9.69 -1.82 -10.08
CA ASP A 245 8.62 -1.27 -9.25
C ASP A 245 9.20 -0.13 -8.41
N THR A 246 8.38 0.83 -8.00
CA THR A 246 8.91 2.10 -7.48
C THR A 246 8.20 2.59 -6.23
N PHE A 247 8.95 3.31 -5.40
CA PHE A 247 8.45 4.09 -4.28
C PHE A 247 8.80 5.56 -4.48
N TYR A 248 7.79 6.43 -4.45
CA TYR A 248 7.94 7.86 -4.70
C TYR A 248 7.55 8.73 -3.50
N ALA A 249 8.25 9.85 -3.32
CA ALA A 249 7.71 11.06 -2.73
C ALA A 249 7.12 11.89 -3.88
N LEU A 250 5.81 12.10 -3.89
CA LEU A 250 5.15 12.77 -5.00
C LEU A 250 5.29 14.29 -4.90
N ASN A 251 5.64 14.90 -6.00
CA ASN A 251 5.81 16.36 -6.13
C ASN A 251 4.68 16.94 -6.97
N GLY A 252 3.45 16.81 -6.60
CA GLY A 252 2.23 17.32 -7.27
C GLY A 252 2.33 17.77 -8.74
N VAL A 253 1.27 17.61 -9.51
CA VAL A 253 1.16 18.04 -10.94
C VAL A 253 2.32 17.57 -11.81
N ALA A 254 2.79 16.32 -11.62
CA ALA A 254 3.87 15.74 -12.40
C ALA A 254 3.41 14.49 -13.17
N HIS A 255 4.13 14.19 -14.26
CA HIS A 255 3.95 12.94 -15.01
C HIS A 255 5.13 11.99 -14.73
N TYR A 256 4.82 10.78 -14.25
CA TYR A 256 5.80 9.78 -13.77
C TYR A 256 6.23 8.79 -14.86
N GLY A 257 5.96 9.10 -16.11
CA GLY A 257 6.57 8.51 -17.30
C GLY A 257 5.78 7.41 -17.98
N TRP A 258 5.05 6.55 -17.27
CA TRP A 258 4.31 5.45 -17.90
C TRP A 258 3.25 5.97 -18.91
N PRO A 259 3.10 5.37 -20.10
CA PRO A 259 3.80 4.21 -20.65
C PRO A 259 5.10 4.53 -21.39
N TYR A 260 5.49 5.78 -21.53
CA TYR A 260 6.57 6.26 -22.40
C TYR A 260 7.97 6.07 -21.83
N CYS A 261 8.10 6.05 -20.51
CA CYS A 261 9.36 5.95 -19.80
C CYS A 261 9.25 4.92 -18.68
N TYR A 262 10.37 4.32 -18.32
CA TYR A 262 10.48 3.41 -17.20
C TYR A 262 11.79 3.57 -16.44
N GLN A 263 11.80 3.28 -15.16
CA GLN A 263 13.02 3.27 -14.35
C GLN A 263 13.57 1.84 -14.21
N ALA A 264 14.90 1.70 -14.29
CA ALA A 264 15.62 0.48 -13.92
C ALA A 264 16.89 0.86 -13.17
N GLY A 265 16.97 0.48 -11.89
CA GLY A 265 17.97 1.02 -10.98
C GLY A 265 17.85 2.55 -10.86
N PRO A 266 18.95 3.29 -10.90
CA PRO A 266 18.94 4.75 -10.79
C PRO A 266 18.62 5.48 -12.10
N ILE A 267 18.41 4.76 -13.21
CA ILE A 267 18.31 5.36 -14.56
C ILE A 267 16.87 5.26 -15.09
N ILE A 268 16.41 6.34 -15.71
CA ILE A 268 15.14 6.38 -16.46
C ILE A 268 15.44 6.19 -17.93
N TYR A 269 14.73 5.26 -18.57
CA TYR A 269 14.88 4.85 -19.95
C TYR A 269 13.63 5.20 -20.76
N PHE A 270 13.79 5.36 -22.07
CA PHE A 270 12.69 5.37 -23.02
C PHE A 270 12.08 3.98 -23.15
N ASP A 271 10.75 3.90 -23.16
CA ASP A 271 10.08 2.65 -23.47
C ASP A 271 10.25 2.31 -24.95
N PRO A 272 10.77 1.12 -25.31
CA PRO A 272 11.09 0.77 -26.69
C PRO A 272 9.85 0.65 -27.60
N LYS A 273 8.67 0.44 -27.00
CA LYS A 273 7.40 0.33 -27.74
C LYS A 273 6.68 1.67 -27.86
N PHE A 274 6.63 2.44 -26.78
CA PHE A 274 5.77 3.63 -26.71
C PHE A 274 6.53 4.94 -26.96
N ASN A 275 7.85 4.93 -26.81
CA ASN A 275 8.71 6.10 -27.00
C ASN A 275 10.10 5.73 -27.53
N PRO A 276 10.21 4.96 -28.65
CA PRO A 276 11.45 4.29 -29.08
C PRO A 276 12.59 5.26 -29.43
N ARG A 277 12.26 6.51 -29.79
CA ARG A 277 13.23 7.54 -30.13
C ARG A 277 13.31 8.66 -29.10
N GLY A 278 12.60 8.57 -27.99
CA GLY A 278 12.53 9.62 -26.99
C GLY A 278 11.83 10.91 -27.44
N THR A 279 11.17 10.89 -28.59
CA THR A 279 10.58 12.10 -29.21
C THR A 279 9.12 12.33 -28.81
N LYS A 280 8.43 11.28 -28.38
CA LYS A 280 7.02 11.37 -28.02
C LYS A 280 6.80 11.93 -26.61
N PHE A 281 7.72 11.65 -25.71
CA PHE A 281 7.69 12.10 -24.33
C PHE A 281 9.11 12.30 -23.80
N ASP A 282 9.35 13.41 -23.11
CA ASP A 282 10.65 13.76 -22.54
C ASP A 282 10.87 13.04 -21.20
N CYS A 283 11.58 11.92 -21.23
CA CYS A 283 11.90 11.14 -20.03
C CYS A 283 12.87 11.84 -19.06
N GLY A 284 13.55 12.91 -19.51
CA GLY A 284 14.39 13.74 -18.63
C GLY A 284 13.59 14.54 -17.61
N LYS A 285 12.28 14.74 -17.83
CA LYS A 285 11.37 15.41 -16.90
C LYS A 285 10.67 14.48 -15.91
N VAL A 286 10.87 13.17 -16.04
CA VAL A 286 10.25 12.18 -15.15
C VAL A 286 10.94 12.21 -13.79
N PRO A 287 10.20 12.38 -12.68
CA PRO A 287 10.78 12.30 -11.35
C PRO A 287 11.36 10.92 -11.07
N GLN A 288 12.53 10.87 -10.48
CA GLN A 288 13.12 9.61 -10.03
C GLN A 288 12.39 9.08 -8.79
N ALA A 289 12.27 7.75 -8.69
CA ALA A 289 11.81 7.10 -7.49
C ALA A 289 12.81 7.30 -6.33
N LEU A 290 12.29 7.42 -5.12
CA LEU A 290 13.11 7.35 -3.91
C LEU A 290 13.79 5.98 -3.80
N VAL A 291 13.04 4.91 -4.11
CA VAL A 291 13.55 3.54 -4.12
C VAL A 291 13.01 2.80 -5.34
N PRO A 292 13.88 2.34 -6.24
CA PRO A 292 13.54 1.36 -7.26
C PRO A 292 13.64 -0.05 -6.68
N PHE A 293 12.50 -0.75 -6.54
CA PHE A 293 12.47 -2.16 -6.18
C PHE A 293 12.80 -3.05 -7.37
N ALA A 294 13.18 -4.30 -7.11
CA ALA A 294 13.27 -5.30 -8.15
C ALA A 294 11.96 -5.41 -8.94
N ALA A 295 12.04 -5.55 -10.27
CA ALA A 295 10.88 -5.75 -11.13
C ALA A 295 10.00 -6.89 -10.60
N HIS A 296 8.68 -6.75 -10.71
CA HIS A 296 7.68 -7.73 -10.27
C HIS A 296 7.61 -7.97 -8.74
N SER A 297 8.13 -7.06 -7.93
CA SER A 297 7.97 -7.12 -6.46
C SER A 297 6.55 -6.82 -6.00
N SER A 298 5.78 -6.10 -6.84
CA SER A 298 4.38 -5.71 -6.61
C SER A 298 4.18 -4.98 -5.27
N PRO A 299 4.75 -3.78 -5.08
CA PRO A 299 4.58 -3.01 -3.86
C PRO A 299 3.12 -2.56 -3.73
N LEU A 300 2.52 -2.80 -2.56
CA LEU A 300 1.16 -2.42 -2.21
C LEU A 300 1.17 -1.37 -1.10
N GLY A 301 0.56 -1.66 0.05
CA GLY A 301 0.44 -0.76 1.18
C GLY A 301 1.78 -0.31 1.76
N LEU A 302 1.77 0.87 2.35
CA LEU A 302 2.90 1.45 3.05
C LEU A 302 2.44 2.18 4.31
N GLU A 303 3.31 2.18 5.31
CA GLU A 303 3.09 2.89 6.57
C GLU A 303 4.38 3.60 7.00
N TYR A 304 4.23 4.76 7.63
CA TYR A 304 5.34 5.42 8.33
C TYR A 304 5.32 5.00 9.79
N PHE A 305 6.34 4.25 10.17
CA PHE A 305 6.44 3.66 11.49
C PHE A 305 7.89 3.71 11.97
N ASP A 306 8.12 4.18 13.20
CA ASP A 306 9.45 4.20 13.82
C ASP A 306 10.50 4.91 12.91
N ASP A 307 10.19 6.15 12.52
CA ASP A 307 11.01 7.02 11.66
C ASP A 307 11.45 6.37 10.33
N SER A 308 10.64 5.45 9.83
CA SER A 308 10.90 4.76 8.58
C SER A 308 9.62 4.42 7.83
N PHE A 309 9.72 4.23 6.53
CA PHE A 309 8.64 3.63 5.76
C PHE A 309 8.76 2.11 5.79
N LEU A 310 7.67 1.44 6.13
CA LEU A 310 7.48 0.02 5.88
C LEU A 310 6.65 -0.14 4.62
N VAL A 311 7.08 -1.00 3.69
CA VAL A 311 6.39 -1.24 2.41
C VAL A 311 6.12 -2.73 2.25
N ALA A 312 4.86 -3.08 1.98
CA ALA A 312 4.43 -4.43 1.69
C ALA A 312 4.72 -4.76 0.21
N LEU A 313 5.67 -5.65 -0.03
CA LEU A 313 5.95 -6.21 -1.35
C LEU A 313 5.17 -7.51 -1.51
N HIS A 314 4.02 -7.43 -2.19
CA HIS A 314 3.04 -8.51 -2.32
C HIS A 314 3.58 -9.76 -3.04
N GLY A 315 4.50 -9.54 -3.95
CA GLY A 315 5.21 -10.58 -4.65
C GLY A 315 4.69 -10.91 -6.04
N SER A 316 5.60 -11.38 -6.85
CA SER A 316 5.41 -11.71 -8.26
C SER A 316 4.26 -12.71 -8.49
N THR A 317 3.51 -12.56 -9.57
CA THR A 317 2.59 -13.59 -10.07
C THR A 317 3.36 -14.76 -10.67
N LYS A 318 4.56 -14.51 -11.22
CA LYS A 318 5.48 -15.52 -11.75
C LYS A 318 6.33 -16.08 -10.62
N LYS A 319 5.91 -17.21 -10.04
CA LYS A 319 6.55 -17.83 -8.86
C LYS A 319 8.05 -18.11 -9.02
N THR A 320 8.51 -18.36 -10.25
CA THR A 320 9.92 -18.63 -10.55
C THR A 320 10.85 -17.44 -10.24
N LEU A 321 10.33 -16.20 -10.27
CA LEU A 321 11.10 -15.01 -9.95
C LEU A 321 11.37 -14.84 -8.46
N ARG A 322 10.50 -15.38 -7.59
CA ARG A 322 10.60 -15.28 -6.11
C ARG A 322 10.85 -13.86 -5.58
N ARG A 323 10.33 -12.83 -6.28
CA ARG A 323 10.51 -11.43 -5.95
C ARG A 323 9.33 -10.90 -5.16
N GLY A 324 9.58 -9.95 -4.23
CA GLY A 324 8.62 -9.50 -3.27
C GLY A 324 8.38 -10.53 -2.16
N TYR A 325 7.14 -10.77 -1.75
CA TYR A 325 6.74 -11.67 -0.66
C TYR A 325 7.41 -11.31 0.67
N ARG A 326 7.48 -10.02 0.99
CA ARG A 326 8.14 -9.48 2.19
C ARG A 326 7.64 -8.09 2.54
N VAL A 327 7.93 -7.66 3.74
CA VAL A 327 7.90 -6.25 4.10
C VAL A 327 9.33 -5.73 4.11
N VAL A 328 9.55 -4.56 3.53
CA VAL A 328 10.83 -3.87 3.56
C VAL A 328 10.73 -2.58 4.34
N ARG A 329 11.87 -2.17 4.93
CA ARG A 329 12.05 -0.89 5.59
C ARG A 329 12.90 0.05 4.75
N ILE A 330 12.49 1.31 4.68
CA ILE A 330 13.19 2.40 3.99
C ILE A 330 13.42 3.51 5.00
N THR A 331 14.68 3.86 5.24
CA THR A 331 15.07 4.91 6.17
C THR A 331 15.73 6.08 5.44
N GLU A 332 15.64 7.28 5.99
CA GLU A 332 16.35 8.45 5.46
C GLU A 332 17.88 8.30 5.55
N ALA A 333 18.36 7.53 6.52
CA ALA A 333 19.80 7.28 6.70
C ALA A 333 20.43 6.46 5.56
N LYS A 334 19.60 5.72 4.78
CA LYS A 334 20.04 4.91 3.64
C LYS A 334 19.15 5.19 2.43
N PRO A 335 19.29 6.37 1.81
CA PRO A 335 18.46 6.74 0.66
C PRO A 335 18.66 5.77 -0.50
N GLY A 336 17.58 5.42 -1.16
CA GLY A 336 17.57 4.47 -2.30
C GLY A 336 17.63 2.99 -1.92
N VAL A 337 17.72 2.65 -0.63
CA VAL A 337 17.84 1.26 -0.15
C VAL A 337 16.57 0.81 0.55
N ALA A 338 16.09 -0.37 0.18
CA ALA A 338 15.05 -1.10 0.90
C ALA A 338 15.67 -2.30 1.61
N GLU A 339 15.58 -2.33 2.94
CA GLU A 339 16.09 -3.43 3.77
C GLU A 339 14.98 -4.40 4.12
N ASP A 340 15.25 -5.70 4.13
CA ASP A 340 14.29 -6.70 4.59
C ASP A 340 13.87 -6.42 6.05
N PHE A 341 12.55 -6.41 6.30
CA PHE A 341 11.98 -6.22 7.63
C PHE A 341 11.15 -7.44 8.07
N ILE A 342 10.27 -7.98 7.20
CA ILE A 342 9.61 -9.26 7.45
C ILE A 342 9.78 -10.12 6.21
N THR A 343 10.32 -11.32 6.35
CA THR A 343 10.48 -12.30 5.28
C THR A 343 9.82 -13.63 5.64
N GLY A 344 9.80 -14.60 4.70
CA GLY A 344 9.21 -15.92 4.95
C GLY A 344 7.83 -16.13 4.33
N PHE A 345 7.21 -15.08 3.72
CA PHE A 345 5.97 -15.23 2.96
C PHE A 345 6.12 -16.07 1.68
N PHE A 346 7.37 -16.32 1.28
CA PHE A 346 7.72 -17.33 0.28
C PHE A 346 8.86 -18.19 0.83
N GLY A 347 8.65 -19.50 0.89
CA GLY A 347 9.66 -20.44 1.40
C GLY A 347 9.38 -21.85 0.92
N ALA A 348 10.43 -22.68 0.81
CA ALA A 348 10.34 -24.07 0.35
C ALA A 348 9.56 -24.23 -0.98
N GLY A 349 9.72 -23.29 -1.92
CA GLY A 349 9.05 -23.31 -3.23
C GLY A 349 7.55 -22.97 -3.21
N ARG A 350 6.99 -22.59 -2.08
CA ARG A 350 5.55 -22.27 -1.93
C ARG A 350 5.32 -20.85 -1.40
N ILE A 351 4.13 -20.32 -1.69
CA ILE A 351 3.65 -19.07 -1.14
C ILE A 351 3.02 -19.36 0.23
N ASN A 352 3.61 -18.81 1.28
CA ASN A 352 3.09 -18.86 2.64
C ASN A 352 2.08 -17.73 2.89
N GLY A 353 2.29 -16.57 2.28
CA GLY A 353 1.43 -15.41 2.37
C GLY A 353 1.79 -14.36 1.33
N ARG A 354 1.00 -13.29 1.26
CA ARG A 354 1.24 -12.11 0.42
C ARG A 354 0.89 -10.86 1.23
N PRO A 355 1.89 -10.12 1.75
CA PRO A 355 1.62 -8.90 2.50
C PRO A 355 0.94 -7.86 1.59
N ALA A 356 -0.12 -7.23 2.10
CA ALA A 356 -0.94 -6.30 1.31
C ALA A 356 -0.98 -4.88 1.89
N ASP A 357 -1.21 -4.71 3.18
CA ASP A 357 -1.23 -3.41 3.85
C ASP A 357 -0.55 -3.47 5.20
N ILE A 358 -0.03 -2.33 5.64
CA ILE A 358 0.59 -2.12 6.94
C ILE A 358 -0.12 -0.93 7.58
N PHE A 359 -0.48 -1.07 8.85
CA PHE A 359 -1.22 -0.04 9.57
C PHE A 359 -0.66 0.12 11.00
N ALA A 360 -0.13 1.28 11.33
CA ALA A 360 0.37 1.59 12.67
C ALA A 360 -0.77 1.45 13.70
N PHE A 361 -0.65 0.46 14.59
CA PHE A 361 -1.65 0.20 15.63
C PHE A 361 -1.43 1.09 16.84
N ASP A 362 -0.19 1.23 17.24
CA ASP A 362 0.30 2.21 18.22
C ASP A 362 1.77 2.57 17.94
N GLN A 363 2.45 3.26 18.85
CA GLN A 363 3.86 3.67 18.68
C GLN A 363 4.84 2.48 18.63
N ASN A 364 4.44 1.31 19.15
CA ASN A 364 5.28 0.13 19.29
C ASN A 364 4.81 -1.06 18.45
N SER A 365 3.70 -0.91 17.74
CA SER A 365 3.06 -2.03 17.04
C SER A 365 2.34 -1.60 15.78
N PHE A 366 2.19 -2.55 14.86
CA PHE A 366 1.40 -2.39 13.65
C PHE A 366 0.66 -3.67 13.28
N LEU A 367 -0.40 -3.53 12.51
CA LEU A 367 -1.12 -4.60 11.86
C LEU A 367 -0.60 -4.79 10.43
N LEU A 368 -0.54 -6.03 9.97
CA LEU A 368 -0.13 -6.40 8.63
C LEU A 368 -1.17 -7.35 8.03
N THR A 369 -1.77 -6.99 6.90
CA THR A 369 -2.68 -7.86 6.18
C THR A 369 -1.95 -8.78 5.21
N ASP A 370 -2.40 -10.06 5.17
CA ASP A 370 -2.02 -11.07 4.18
C ASP A 370 -3.26 -11.46 3.39
N ASP A 371 -3.38 -10.96 2.16
CA ASP A 371 -4.55 -11.17 1.32
C ASP A 371 -4.59 -12.55 0.64
N HIS A 372 -3.50 -13.30 0.71
CA HIS A 372 -3.44 -14.68 0.21
C HIS A 372 -4.01 -15.67 1.20
N SER A 373 -3.70 -15.48 2.47
CA SER A 373 -4.12 -16.40 3.54
C SER A 373 -5.37 -15.90 4.29
N GLY A 374 -5.82 -14.67 4.05
CA GLY A 374 -6.96 -14.05 4.76
C GLY A 374 -6.66 -13.81 6.23
N VAL A 375 -5.46 -13.31 6.52
CA VAL A 375 -4.91 -13.17 7.86
C VAL A 375 -4.52 -11.72 8.12
N ILE A 376 -4.68 -11.28 9.35
CA ILE A 376 -4.09 -10.04 9.88
C ILE A 376 -3.13 -10.43 10.99
N TYR A 377 -1.87 -10.04 10.84
CA TYR A 377 -0.85 -10.20 11.86
C TYR A 377 -0.76 -8.94 12.72
N TYR A 378 -0.45 -9.12 14.00
CA TYR A 378 -0.04 -8.08 14.93
C TYR A 378 1.45 -8.20 15.18
N VAL A 379 2.20 -7.18 14.78
CA VAL A 379 3.66 -7.11 14.95
C VAL A 379 3.96 -6.04 15.99
N TYR A 380 4.74 -6.37 17.01
CA TYR A 380 4.95 -5.48 18.15
C TYR A 380 6.36 -5.61 18.73
N ARG A 381 6.83 -4.55 19.36
CA ARG A 381 8.11 -4.55 20.07
C ARG A 381 8.00 -5.36 21.36
N LYS A 382 9.02 -6.18 21.65
CA LYS A 382 9.17 -6.83 22.94
C LYS A 382 9.31 -5.76 24.02
N SER A 383 8.55 -5.91 25.10
CA SER A 383 8.81 -5.13 26.31
C SER A 383 10.23 -5.43 26.77
N ARG A 384 11.07 -4.41 26.92
CA ARG A 384 12.35 -4.61 27.59
C ARG A 384 12.02 -5.05 29.02
N VAL A 385 12.32 -6.31 29.33
CA VAL A 385 12.34 -6.76 30.74
C VAL A 385 13.43 -5.90 31.38
N ARG A 386 13.01 -4.99 32.27
CA ARG A 386 13.94 -4.19 33.10
C ARG A 386 14.50 -5.07 34.19
#